data_c2e6c3ffdfafa79deaaaddd1b7606371
#
_entry.id   c2e6c3ffdfafa79deaaaddd1b7606371
#
_cell.length_a   1.000
_cell.length_b   1.000
_cell.length_c   1.000
_cell.angle_alpha   90.00
_cell.angle_beta   90.00
_cell.angle_gamma   90.00
#
_symmetry.space_group_name_H-M   'P 1'
#
loop_
_entity.id
_entity.type
_entity.pdbx_description
1 polymer ?
#
loop_
_entity_poly.entity_id
_entity_poly.type
_entity_poly.pdbx_seq_one_letter_code
_entity_poly.pdbx_strand_id
1 'polypeptide(L)'
;LRAGDEGRIGELVPIRYGRMLRTPFTFFRGAAAVMAADLARTPATGIRVQACGDAHVNNFGKFATPERNLLFDINDFDETLPGPWEWDVKRLCASLAIVVRQRGFRPVDGERVVEAAARTYREHMAEYARMRMLEVWYDRIAVEDVIAHFPARYRDAVRRDVERAQKRDHR
;
A
#
# COMPACT_ATOMS: atom_id res chain seq x y z
N LEU A 1 -2.79 -16.87 11.90
CA LEU A 1 -1.79 -16.03 12.58
C LEU A 1 -0.54 -16.83 12.98
N ARG A 2 -0.68 -17.99 13.63
CA ARG A 2 0.48 -18.79 14.09
C ARG A 2 1.41 -19.21 12.96
N ALA A 3 0.91 -19.55 11.79
CA ALA A 3 1.74 -19.86 10.64
C ALA A 3 2.64 -18.68 10.19
N GLY A 4 2.22 -17.44 10.46
CA GLY A 4 3.03 -16.24 10.21
C GLY A 4 4.09 -15.95 11.28
N ASP A 5 4.21 -16.79 12.31
CA ASP A 5 5.24 -16.68 13.35
C ASP A 5 6.40 -17.64 13.08
N GLU A 6 6.26 -18.54 12.12
CA GLU A 6 7.30 -19.48 11.71
C GLU A 6 8.54 -18.71 11.20
N GLY A 7 9.71 -19.09 11.71
CA GLY A 7 10.98 -18.40 11.42
C GLY A 7 11.23 -17.08 12.17
N ARG A 8 10.30 -16.62 13.02
CA ARG A 8 10.48 -15.41 13.84
C ARG A 8 11.18 -15.71 15.16
N ILE A 9 11.83 -14.70 15.72
CA ILE A 9 12.43 -14.77 17.06
C ILE A 9 11.32 -14.87 18.08
N GLY A 10 11.25 -15.99 18.81
CA GLY A 10 10.14 -16.31 19.71
C GLY A 10 9.84 -15.23 20.76
N GLU A 11 10.86 -14.60 21.33
CA GLU A 11 10.73 -13.52 22.30
C GLU A 11 10.05 -12.25 21.75
N LEU A 12 10.12 -12.02 20.44
CA LEU A 12 9.49 -10.86 19.78
C LEU A 12 8.04 -11.12 19.37
N VAL A 13 7.58 -12.36 19.34
CA VAL A 13 6.21 -12.70 18.94
C VAL A 13 5.15 -12.05 19.85
N PRO A 14 5.27 -12.08 21.20
CA PRO A 14 4.32 -11.38 22.07
C PRO A 14 4.28 -9.87 21.83
N ILE A 15 5.44 -9.26 21.55
CA ILE A 15 5.54 -7.82 21.24
C ILE A 15 4.82 -7.50 19.93
N ARG A 16 4.99 -8.35 18.91
CA ARG A 16 4.27 -8.25 17.64
C ARG A 16 2.75 -8.29 17.86
N TYR A 17 2.26 -9.28 18.58
CA TYR A 17 0.83 -9.36 18.88
C TYR A 17 0.33 -8.17 19.69
N GLY A 18 1.07 -7.72 20.69
CA GLY A 18 0.73 -6.51 21.44
C GLY A 18 0.61 -5.25 20.56
N ARG A 19 1.45 -5.13 19.53
CA ARG A 19 1.37 -4.04 18.54
C ARG A 19 0.16 -4.21 17.62
N MET A 20 -0.13 -5.44 17.18
CA MET A 20 -1.29 -5.73 16.33
C MET A 20 -2.61 -5.41 17.03
N LEU A 21 -2.72 -5.68 18.32
CA LEU A 21 -3.94 -5.47 19.10
C LEU A 21 -4.27 -3.99 19.38
N ARG A 22 -3.41 -3.06 19.03
CA ARG A 22 -3.64 -1.63 19.32
C ARG A 22 -4.82 -1.02 18.58
N THR A 23 -4.98 -1.35 17.32
CA THR A 23 -6.06 -0.82 16.46
C THR A 23 -6.44 -1.83 15.38
N PRO A 24 -7.65 -1.70 14.80
CA PRO A 24 -8.02 -2.51 13.63
C PRO A 24 -7.02 -2.43 12.48
N PHE A 25 -6.46 -1.25 12.22
CA PHE A 25 -5.47 -1.08 11.15
C PHE A 25 -4.12 -1.75 11.46
N THR A 26 -3.64 -1.67 12.71
CA THR A 26 -2.39 -2.37 13.10
C THR A 26 -2.56 -3.89 13.09
N PHE A 27 -3.76 -4.39 13.41
CA PHE A 27 -4.08 -5.81 13.25
C PHE A 27 -4.07 -6.21 11.77
N PHE A 28 -4.73 -5.44 10.92
CA PHE A 28 -4.81 -5.69 9.49
C PHE A 28 -3.41 -5.77 8.84
N ARG A 29 -2.50 -4.84 9.18
CA ARG A 29 -1.10 -4.86 8.72
C ARG A 29 -0.39 -6.16 9.05
N GLY A 30 -0.54 -6.65 10.29
CA GLY A 30 0.13 -7.86 10.75
C GLY A 30 -0.52 -9.17 10.29
N ALA A 31 -1.62 -9.11 9.53
CA ALA A 31 -2.48 -10.26 9.21
C ALA A 31 -2.57 -10.53 7.69
N ALA A 32 -1.48 -10.31 6.93
CA ALA A 32 -1.45 -10.54 5.48
C ALA A 32 -1.86 -11.97 5.11
N ALA A 33 -1.28 -12.97 5.76
CA ALA A 33 -1.58 -14.38 5.53
C ALA A 33 -3.05 -14.75 5.84
N VAL A 34 -3.68 -14.10 6.83
CA VAL A 34 -5.11 -14.31 7.14
C VAL A 34 -5.96 -13.81 5.98
N MET A 35 -5.68 -12.60 5.50
CA MET A 35 -6.41 -12.05 4.36
C MET A 35 -6.19 -12.88 3.08
N ALA A 36 -4.98 -13.36 2.83
CA ALA A 36 -4.70 -14.24 1.70
C ALA A 36 -5.56 -15.51 1.74
N ALA A 37 -5.70 -16.14 2.93
CA ALA A 37 -6.57 -17.30 3.11
C ALA A 37 -8.05 -16.99 2.86
N ASP A 38 -8.52 -15.81 3.25
CA ASP A 38 -9.90 -15.36 2.99
C ASP A 38 -10.09 -15.06 1.50
N LEU A 39 -9.15 -14.38 0.86
CA LEU A 39 -9.20 -14.04 -0.56
C LEU A 39 -9.12 -15.27 -1.48
N ALA A 40 -8.44 -16.33 -1.07
CA ALA A 40 -8.39 -17.59 -1.81
C ALA A 40 -9.77 -18.22 -2.06
N ARG A 41 -10.78 -17.81 -1.30
CA ARG A 41 -12.19 -18.26 -1.44
C ARG A 41 -13.04 -17.30 -2.26
N THR A 42 -12.48 -16.19 -2.73
CA THR A 42 -13.21 -15.19 -3.52
C THR A 42 -12.97 -15.40 -5.01
N PRO A 43 -13.91 -14.96 -5.88
CA PRO A 43 -13.70 -15.01 -7.33
C PRO A 43 -12.43 -14.29 -7.75
N ALA A 44 -11.71 -14.87 -8.71
CA ALA A 44 -10.53 -14.32 -9.35
C ALA A 44 -10.62 -14.52 -10.86
N THR A 45 -10.01 -13.63 -11.64
CA THR A 45 -9.99 -13.70 -13.11
C THR A 45 -9.07 -14.79 -13.66
N GLY A 46 -8.26 -15.41 -12.83
CA GLY A 46 -7.24 -16.39 -13.22
C GLY A 46 -5.91 -15.76 -13.67
N ILE A 47 -5.84 -14.44 -13.77
CA ILE A 47 -4.58 -13.74 -14.11
C ILE A 47 -3.69 -13.71 -12.87
N ARG A 48 -2.51 -14.30 -12.97
CA ARG A 48 -1.51 -14.32 -11.91
C ARG A 48 -0.39 -13.33 -12.21
N VAL A 49 0.05 -12.63 -11.18
CA VAL A 49 1.15 -11.67 -11.22
C VAL A 49 2.12 -11.95 -10.06
N GLN A 50 3.27 -11.31 -10.07
CA GLN A 50 4.07 -11.18 -8.85
C GLN A 50 3.38 -10.14 -7.96
N ALA A 51 2.54 -10.62 -7.04
CA ALA A 51 1.82 -9.76 -6.13
C ALA A 51 2.76 -9.20 -5.04
N CYS A 52 2.51 -7.99 -4.57
CA CYS A 52 3.18 -7.43 -3.39
C CYS A 52 2.90 -8.27 -2.13
N GLY A 53 1.69 -8.81 -2.02
CA GLY A 53 1.26 -9.66 -0.90
C GLY A 53 0.79 -8.88 0.32
N ASP A 54 1.36 -7.72 0.60
CA ASP A 54 0.96 -6.82 1.69
C ASP A 54 0.68 -5.38 1.24
N ALA A 55 -0.08 -5.19 0.17
CA ALA A 55 -0.41 -3.90 -0.42
C ALA A 55 -1.40 -3.07 0.42
N HIS A 56 -1.07 -2.76 1.66
CA HIS A 56 -1.87 -1.86 2.50
C HIS A 56 -1.38 -0.39 2.37
N VAL A 57 -2.22 0.58 2.71
CA VAL A 57 -1.95 2.02 2.52
C VAL A 57 -0.62 2.51 3.11
N ASN A 58 -0.14 1.95 4.22
CA ASN A 58 1.14 2.35 4.81
C ASN A 58 2.35 1.67 4.16
N ASN A 59 2.14 0.75 3.22
CA ASN A 59 3.20 0.16 2.43
C ASN A 59 3.48 0.96 1.15
N PHE A 60 2.72 2.01 0.91
CA PHE A 60 3.00 3.00 -0.12
C PHE A 60 3.68 4.20 0.51
N GLY A 61 4.83 4.57 -0.01
CA GLY A 61 5.61 5.65 0.56
C GLY A 61 6.66 6.21 -0.39
N LYS A 62 7.44 7.13 0.13
CA LYS A 62 8.51 7.78 -0.61
C LYS A 62 9.83 7.06 -0.35
N PHE A 63 10.63 6.93 -1.40
CA PHE A 63 12.01 6.46 -1.33
C PHE A 63 12.89 7.21 -2.33
N ALA A 64 14.20 7.23 -2.08
CA ALA A 64 15.16 7.80 -2.99
C ALA A 64 15.74 6.71 -3.90
N THR A 65 15.76 6.96 -5.21
CA THR A 65 16.49 6.10 -6.16
C THR A 65 18.01 6.31 -6.02
N PRO A 66 18.85 5.41 -6.57
CA PRO A 66 20.30 5.61 -6.64
C PRO A 66 20.70 6.94 -7.28
N GLU A 67 19.90 7.46 -8.23
CA GLU A 67 20.08 8.76 -8.90
C GLU A 67 19.55 9.93 -8.06
N ARG A 68 19.12 9.67 -6.80
CA ARG A 68 18.57 10.66 -5.86
C ARG A 68 17.24 11.29 -6.26
N ASN A 69 16.47 10.65 -7.15
CA ASN A 69 15.10 11.06 -7.42
C ASN A 69 14.20 10.55 -6.29
N LEU A 70 13.28 11.38 -5.80
CA LEU A 70 12.27 10.94 -4.85
C LEU A 70 11.05 10.41 -5.60
N LEU A 71 10.77 9.14 -5.39
CA LEU A 71 9.63 8.44 -5.95
C LEU A 71 8.64 8.04 -4.87
N PHE A 72 7.41 7.82 -5.28
CA PHE A 72 6.34 7.28 -4.43
C PHE A 72 5.89 5.94 -5.01
N ASP A 73 6.09 4.87 -4.25
CA ASP A 73 5.76 3.51 -4.67
C ASP A 73 5.60 2.59 -3.45
N ILE A 74 5.48 1.29 -3.69
CA ILE A 74 5.49 0.25 -2.67
C ILE A 74 6.90 0.14 -2.07
N ASN A 75 6.99 0.11 -0.74
CA ASN A 75 8.27 0.13 -0.03
C ASN A 75 8.71 -1.25 0.50
N ASP A 76 7.79 -2.20 0.63
CA ASP A 76 8.04 -3.48 1.30
C ASP A 76 7.44 -4.62 0.47
N PHE A 77 8.27 -5.59 0.15
CA PHE A 77 7.96 -6.76 -0.67
C PHE A 77 8.24 -8.08 0.05
N ASP A 78 8.38 -8.08 1.38
CA ASP A 78 8.70 -9.28 2.16
C ASP A 78 7.63 -10.39 2.03
N GLU A 79 6.37 -10.01 1.76
CA GLU A 79 5.23 -10.93 1.57
C GLU A 79 4.95 -11.23 0.09
N THR A 80 5.88 -10.88 -0.82
CA THR A 80 5.67 -11.04 -2.27
C THR A 80 5.52 -12.50 -2.69
N LEU A 81 4.58 -12.78 -3.58
CA LEU A 81 4.31 -14.13 -4.08
C LEU A 81 3.61 -14.10 -5.45
N PRO A 82 3.76 -15.17 -6.27
CA PRO A 82 2.91 -15.34 -7.44
C PRO A 82 1.45 -15.57 -7.02
N GLY A 83 0.58 -14.58 -7.26
CA GLY A 83 -0.82 -14.60 -6.82
C GLY A 83 -1.79 -13.92 -7.79
N PRO A 84 -3.10 -14.02 -7.56
CA PRO A 84 -4.09 -13.26 -8.31
C PRO A 84 -3.84 -11.75 -8.11
N TRP A 85 -3.83 -10.98 -9.20
CA TRP A 85 -3.61 -9.52 -9.16
C TRP A 85 -4.64 -8.81 -8.26
N GLU A 86 -5.84 -9.36 -8.17
CA GLU A 86 -6.93 -8.80 -7.38
C GLU A 86 -6.62 -8.74 -5.88
N TRP A 87 -5.70 -9.57 -5.40
CA TRP A 87 -5.39 -9.64 -3.98
C TRP A 87 -4.79 -8.33 -3.46
N ASP A 88 -3.86 -7.75 -4.19
CA ASP A 88 -3.24 -6.48 -3.82
C ASP A 88 -4.25 -5.33 -3.85
N VAL A 89 -5.07 -5.24 -4.90
CA VAL A 89 -6.11 -4.21 -5.00
C VAL A 89 -7.14 -4.33 -3.88
N LYS A 90 -7.62 -5.56 -3.61
CA LYS A 90 -8.56 -5.81 -2.51
C LYS A 90 -7.93 -5.47 -1.16
N ARG A 91 -6.64 -5.77 -0.96
CA ARG A 91 -5.94 -5.45 0.27
C ARG A 91 -5.77 -3.94 0.44
N LEU A 92 -5.42 -3.21 -0.60
CA LEU A 92 -5.37 -1.75 -0.57
C LEU A 92 -6.74 -1.16 -0.23
N CYS A 93 -7.79 -1.56 -0.94
CA CYS A 93 -9.15 -1.09 -0.72
C CYS A 93 -9.65 -1.37 0.72
N ALA A 94 -9.41 -2.56 1.24
CA ALA A 94 -9.76 -2.91 2.61
C ALA A 94 -9.01 -2.05 3.63
N SER A 95 -7.71 -1.81 3.40
CA SER A 95 -6.89 -0.95 4.27
C SER A 95 -7.40 0.49 4.30
N LEU A 96 -7.79 1.04 3.16
CA LEU A 96 -8.39 2.38 3.05
C LEU A 96 -9.70 2.46 3.83
N ALA A 97 -10.60 1.49 3.65
CA ALA A 97 -11.87 1.43 4.39
C ALA A 97 -11.65 1.37 5.91
N ILE A 98 -10.68 0.58 6.38
CA ILE A 98 -10.34 0.48 7.81
C ILE A 98 -9.81 1.82 8.33
N VAL A 99 -8.90 2.47 7.61
CA VAL A 99 -8.33 3.78 8.02
C VAL A 99 -9.41 4.84 8.10
N VAL A 100 -10.27 4.95 7.09
CA VAL A 100 -11.38 5.93 7.08
C VAL A 100 -12.29 5.72 8.28
N ARG A 101 -12.68 4.46 8.56
CA ARG A 101 -13.50 4.11 9.72
C ARG A 101 -12.80 4.42 11.05
N GLN A 102 -11.52 4.06 11.17
CA GLN A 102 -10.72 4.29 12.38
C GLN A 102 -10.52 5.79 12.66
N ARG A 103 -10.51 6.62 11.62
CA ARG A 103 -10.42 8.09 11.73
C ARG A 103 -11.76 8.76 12.03
N GLY A 104 -12.84 8.00 12.17
CA GLY A 104 -14.15 8.53 12.51
C GLY A 104 -14.89 9.22 11.34
N PHE A 105 -14.47 8.98 10.10
CA PHE A 105 -15.22 9.45 8.93
C PHE A 105 -16.52 8.65 8.75
N ARG A 106 -17.46 9.21 8.04
CA ARG A 106 -18.75 8.56 7.76
C ARG A 106 -18.55 7.32 6.86
N PRO A 107 -19.39 6.28 6.97
CA PRO A 107 -19.30 5.09 6.12
C PRO A 107 -19.28 5.42 4.61
N VAL A 108 -20.11 6.37 4.18
CA VAL A 108 -20.16 6.82 2.78
C VAL A 108 -18.84 7.42 2.27
N ASP A 109 -18.05 8.02 3.14
CA ASP A 109 -16.73 8.55 2.77
C ASP A 109 -15.75 7.39 2.53
N GLY A 110 -15.87 6.29 3.30
CA GLY A 110 -15.13 5.04 3.07
C GLY A 110 -15.46 4.39 1.73
N GLU A 111 -16.75 4.29 1.40
CA GLU A 111 -17.22 3.77 0.11
C GLU A 111 -16.65 4.58 -1.05
N ARG A 112 -16.73 5.90 -0.99
CA ARG A 112 -16.18 6.80 -2.01
C ARG A 112 -14.68 6.64 -2.21
N VAL A 113 -13.92 6.49 -1.14
CA VAL A 113 -12.46 6.28 -1.20
C VAL A 113 -12.13 4.95 -1.87
N VAL A 114 -12.83 3.88 -1.51
CA VAL A 114 -12.63 2.56 -2.11
C VAL A 114 -13.01 2.56 -3.59
N GLU A 115 -14.15 3.16 -3.94
CA GLU A 115 -14.56 3.31 -5.35
C GLU A 115 -13.56 4.13 -6.16
N ALA A 116 -13.05 5.23 -5.59
CA ALA A 116 -12.03 6.04 -6.25
C ALA A 116 -10.76 5.24 -6.49
N ALA A 117 -10.26 4.49 -5.49
CA ALA A 117 -9.07 3.67 -5.63
C ALA A 117 -9.24 2.58 -6.71
N ALA A 118 -10.35 1.85 -6.69
CA ALA A 118 -10.63 0.82 -7.67
C ALA A 118 -10.80 1.38 -9.10
N ARG A 119 -11.47 2.53 -9.22
CA ARG A 119 -11.65 3.23 -10.50
C ARG A 119 -10.32 3.72 -11.07
N THR A 120 -9.51 4.40 -10.26
CA THR A 120 -8.20 4.91 -10.67
C THR A 120 -7.27 3.78 -11.10
N TYR A 121 -7.24 2.67 -10.35
CA TYR A 121 -6.49 1.48 -10.75
C TYR A 121 -6.93 0.98 -12.14
N ARG A 122 -8.23 0.82 -12.37
CA ARG A 122 -8.76 0.36 -13.66
C ARG A 122 -8.41 1.32 -14.79
N GLU A 123 -8.50 2.62 -14.57
CA GLU A 123 -8.21 3.65 -15.56
C GLU A 123 -6.74 3.62 -15.96
N HIS A 124 -5.81 3.59 -15.00
CA HIS A 124 -4.38 3.49 -15.28
C HIS A 124 -4.00 2.15 -15.93
N MET A 125 -4.59 1.04 -15.53
CA MET A 125 -4.36 -0.24 -16.22
C MET A 125 -4.83 -0.20 -17.67
N ALA A 126 -5.93 0.50 -17.98
CA ALA A 126 -6.37 0.69 -19.35
C ALA A 126 -5.45 1.63 -20.16
N GLU A 127 -4.80 2.59 -19.51
CA GLU A 127 -3.76 3.45 -20.10
C GLU A 127 -2.50 2.63 -20.39
N TYR A 128 -1.99 1.89 -19.43
CA TYR A 128 -0.82 1.01 -19.57
C TYR A 128 -1.00 -0.03 -20.68
N ALA A 129 -2.20 -0.56 -20.85
CA ALA A 129 -2.49 -1.49 -21.94
C ALA A 129 -2.33 -0.90 -23.35
N ARG A 130 -2.25 0.43 -23.48
CA ARG A 130 -2.03 1.15 -24.75
C ARG A 130 -0.60 1.64 -24.92
N MET A 131 0.19 1.59 -23.86
CA MET A 131 1.59 2.03 -23.85
C MET A 131 2.51 0.90 -24.34
N ARG A 132 3.68 1.29 -24.86
CA ARG A 132 4.73 0.31 -25.15
C ARG A 132 5.37 -0.17 -23.85
N MET A 133 5.87 -1.40 -23.85
CA MET A 133 6.44 -2.02 -22.64
C MET A 133 7.54 -1.16 -21.99
N LEU A 134 8.41 -0.52 -22.77
CA LEU A 134 9.43 0.36 -22.22
C LEU A 134 8.86 1.64 -21.59
N GLU A 135 7.76 2.17 -22.10
CA GLU A 135 7.08 3.32 -21.51
C GLU A 135 6.50 2.96 -20.17
N VAL A 136 5.84 1.80 -20.05
CA VAL A 136 5.34 1.28 -18.76
C VAL A 136 6.49 1.02 -17.79
N TRP A 137 7.61 0.46 -18.26
CA TRP A 137 8.77 0.17 -17.43
C TRP A 137 9.42 1.41 -16.81
N TYR A 138 9.42 2.52 -17.54
CA TYR A 138 9.98 3.79 -17.07
C TYR A 138 8.96 4.71 -16.42
N ASP A 139 7.69 4.33 -16.41
CA ASP A 139 6.67 5.11 -15.73
C ASP A 139 6.89 5.11 -14.22
N ARG A 140 6.79 6.28 -13.61
CA ARG A 140 7.07 6.47 -12.20
C ARG A 140 6.28 7.63 -11.64
N ILE A 141 5.93 7.55 -10.37
CA ILE A 141 5.25 8.63 -9.66
C ILE A 141 6.30 9.43 -8.88
N ALA A 142 6.59 10.65 -9.32
CA ALA A 142 7.43 11.55 -8.55
C ALA A 142 6.69 12.04 -7.30
N VAL A 143 7.43 12.26 -6.20
CA VAL A 143 6.82 12.76 -4.95
C VAL A 143 6.17 14.13 -5.15
N GLU A 144 6.71 14.94 -6.04
CA GLU A 144 6.16 16.24 -6.43
C GLU A 144 4.77 16.12 -7.05
N ASP A 145 4.54 15.10 -7.87
CA ASP A 145 3.24 14.83 -8.48
C ASP A 145 2.21 14.44 -7.41
N VAL A 146 2.62 13.63 -6.44
CA VAL A 146 1.77 13.29 -5.29
C VAL A 146 1.41 14.56 -4.51
N ILE A 147 2.40 15.43 -4.22
CA ILE A 147 2.16 16.69 -3.50
C ILE A 147 1.18 17.58 -4.26
N ALA A 148 1.24 17.63 -5.59
CA ALA A 148 0.34 18.44 -6.42
C ALA A 148 -1.13 18.03 -6.26
N HIS A 149 -1.41 16.77 -5.96
CA HIS A 149 -2.77 16.27 -5.72
C HIS A 149 -3.34 16.62 -4.34
N PHE A 150 -2.50 17.07 -3.38
CA PHE A 150 -3.01 17.52 -2.10
C PHE A 150 -3.73 18.87 -2.22
N PRO A 151 -4.80 19.11 -1.44
CA PRO A 151 -5.39 20.45 -1.31
C PRO A 151 -4.33 21.49 -0.95
N ALA A 152 -4.39 22.68 -1.53
CA ALA A 152 -3.36 23.73 -1.42
C ALA A 152 -2.92 23.98 0.04
N ARG A 153 -3.89 23.99 0.97
CA ARG A 153 -3.65 24.19 2.41
C ARG A 153 -2.71 23.16 3.08
N TYR A 154 -2.51 22.00 2.48
CA TYR A 154 -1.67 20.93 3.03
C TYR A 154 -0.32 20.79 2.31
N ARG A 155 -0.16 21.33 1.09
CA ARG A 155 1.03 21.13 0.25
C ARG A 155 2.32 21.54 0.94
N ASP A 156 2.33 22.69 1.61
CA ASP A 156 3.53 23.18 2.30
C ASP A 156 3.91 22.34 3.51
N ALA A 157 2.92 21.81 4.22
CA ALA A 157 3.19 20.88 5.33
C ALA A 157 3.81 19.57 4.81
N VAL A 158 3.28 19.02 3.73
CA VAL A 158 3.80 17.80 3.09
C VAL A 158 5.21 18.03 2.54
N ARG A 159 5.49 19.16 1.88
CA ARG A 159 6.84 19.51 1.40
C ARG A 159 7.85 19.55 2.54
N ARG A 160 7.53 20.22 3.64
CA ARG A 160 8.42 20.25 4.83
C ARG A 160 8.70 18.87 5.40
N ASP A 161 7.74 17.96 5.35
CA ASP A 161 7.95 16.57 5.77
C ASP A 161 8.85 15.79 4.82
N VAL A 162 8.72 16.03 3.51
CA VAL A 162 9.60 15.46 2.48
C VAL A 162 11.03 15.96 2.67
N GLU A 163 11.24 17.26 2.79
CA GLU A 163 12.56 17.88 3.00
C GLU A 163 13.25 17.39 4.29
N ARG A 164 12.47 17.23 5.38
CA ARG A 164 13.00 16.68 6.64
C ARG A 164 13.45 15.23 6.50
N ALA A 165 12.74 14.41 5.72
CA ALA A 165 13.14 13.05 5.47
C ALA A 165 14.42 12.99 4.63
N GLN A 166 14.54 13.79 3.58
CA GLN A 166 15.76 13.89 2.76
C GLN A 166 17.01 14.25 3.58
N LYS A 167 16.86 15.16 4.56
CA LYS A 167 17.98 15.56 5.43
C LYS A 167 18.40 14.48 6.46
N ARG A 168 17.53 13.51 6.75
CA ARG A 168 17.85 12.41 7.68
C ARG A 168 18.65 11.29 7.04
N ASP A 169 18.52 11.08 5.74
CA ASP A 169 19.25 10.05 4.99
C ASP A 169 20.72 10.44 4.70
N HIS A 170 21.15 11.60 5.16
CA HIS A 170 22.54 12.08 5.03
C HIS A 170 23.38 11.90 6.32
N ARG A 171 22.91 11.13 7.29
CA ARG A 171 23.62 10.79 8.51
C ARG A 171 23.65 9.29 8.72
#